data_b4336147b3d6846621745516174d3195
#
_entry.id   b4336147b3d6846621745516174d3195
#
_cell.length_a   1.000
_cell.length_b   1.000
_cell.length_c   1.000
_cell.angle_alpha   90.00
_cell.angle_beta   90.00
_cell.angle_gamma   90.00
#
_symmetry.space_group_name_H-M   'P 1'
#
loop_
_entity.id
_entity.type
_entity.pdbx_description
1 polymer ?
#
loop_
_entity_poly.entity_id
_entity_poly.type
_entity_poly.pdbx_seq_one_letter_code
_entity_poly.pdbx_strand_id
1 'polypeptide(L)'
;MAVKSAFRKDDSFIEQFLRLESAGGILLIAAAGLAILCVNTPLSSVYKLLLDTPVEFRVGGLEIAKPLLLWINDGLMAVFFYLIGLELKRELLEGELSDPANIILPGVGAIGGMLVPGLIYAYFNLQDDVAIKGWAIPAATDIAFALGVLALLGSRVPPSIKIFLTSLAIIDDIGAIVIIAVFYTAQISFSALFVVVGLLPVLYILNRRNVTSYSPYMIIGVIVWIAMLKSGVHATLAGVLLAFFFPIRDRKNPDHSPLEHLEHDLHGAVLILFCQYSRL
;
A
#
# COMPACT_ATOMS: atom_id res chain seq x y z
N MET A 1 -11.59 7.13 -30.25
CA MET A 1 -10.76 7.79 -31.29
C MET A 1 -9.98 8.95 -30.65
N ALA A 2 -9.16 8.74 -29.62
CA ALA A 2 -8.43 9.82 -28.91
C ALA A 2 -7.20 9.31 -28.12
N VAL A 3 -6.43 8.34 -28.58
CA VAL A 3 -5.21 7.87 -27.88
C VAL A 3 -3.92 8.18 -28.68
N LYS A 4 -4.02 8.82 -29.84
CA LYS A 4 -2.86 9.04 -30.72
C LYS A 4 -2.03 10.31 -30.44
N SER A 5 -2.33 11.15 -29.44
CA SER A 5 -1.64 12.43 -29.22
C SER A 5 -0.72 12.48 -27.98
N ALA A 6 -0.53 11.38 -27.24
CA ALA A 6 0.21 11.40 -25.97
C ALA A 6 1.73 11.12 -26.10
N PHE A 7 2.24 10.71 -27.27
CA PHE A 7 3.66 10.42 -27.45
C PHE A 7 4.37 11.60 -28.11
N ARG A 8 5.18 12.30 -27.32
CA ARG A 8 6.16 13.26 -27.84
C ARG A 8 7.29 12.47 -28.51
N LYS A 9 7.76 12.96 -29.68
CA LYS A 9 8.80 12.31 -30.49
C LYS A 9 10.18 12.20 -29.81
N ASP A 10 10.36 12.89 -28.68
CA ASP A 10 11.61 12.97 -27.92
C ASP A 10 11.58 12.16 -26.60
N ASP A 11 10.46 11.47 -26.29
CA ASP A 11 10.38 10.66 -25.06
C ASP A 11 11.26 9.42 -25.19
N SER A 12 12.07 9.14 -24.18
CA SER A 12 12.90 7.92 -24.13
C SER A 12 11.99 6.68 -24.13
N PHE A 13 12.51 5.54 -24.61
CA PHE A 13 11.77 4.26 -24.57
C PHE A 13 11.26 3.92 -23.16
N ILE A 14 12.04 4.28 -22.13
CA ILE A 14 11.67 4.06 -20.72
C ILE A 14 10.49 4.96 -20.33
N GLU A 15 10.47 6.22 -20.73
CA GLU A 15 9.35 7.12 -20.44
C GLU A 15 8.06 6.69 -21.15
N GLN A 16 8.17 6.24 -22.38
CA GLN A 16 7.03 5.70 -23.13
C GLN A 16 6.50 4.42 -22.47
N PHE A 17 7.40 3.54 -21.98
CA PHE A 17 7.02 2.32 -21.26
C PHE A 17 6.33 2.64 -19.92
N LEU A 18 6.86 3.57 -19.11
CA LEU A 18 6.31 3.93 -17.81
C LEU A 18 4.94 4.61 -17.88
N ARG A 19 4.57 5.17 -19.03
CA ARG A 19 3.24 5.74 -19.29
C ARG A 19 2.18 4.70 -19.65
N LEU A 20 2.57 3.43 -19.85
CA LEU A 20 1.61 2.37 -20.10
C LEU A 20 0.89 1.99 -18.78
N GLU A 21 -0.42 1.87 -18.81
CA GLU A 21 -1.20 1.37 -17.65
C GLU A 21 -0.71 -0.01 -17.15
N SER A 22 -0.14 -0.81 -18.04
CA SER A 22 0.38 -2.14 -17.74
C SER A 22 1.84 -2.14 -17.23
N ALA A 23 2.53 -0.99 -17.23
CA ALA A 23 3.96 -0.94 -16.89
C ALA A 23 4.24 -1.46 -15.48
N GLY A 24 3.42 -1.03 -14.50
CA GLY A 24 3.54 -1.47 -13.11
C GLY A 24 3.40 -2.98 -12.96
N GLY A 25 2.39 -3.58 -13.59
CA GLY A 25 2.18 -5.03 -13.56
C GLY A 25 3.32 -5.83 -14.22
N ILE A 26 3.83 -5.36 -15.36
CA ILE A 26 4.97 -6.00 -16.04
C ILE A 26 6.22 -5.95 -15.17
N LEU A 27 6.48 -4.81 -14.52
CA LEU A 27 7.63 -4.64 -13.63
C LEU A 27 7.53 -5.53 -12.39
N LEU A 28 6.35 -5.64 -11.79
CA LEU A 28 6.10 -6.54 -10.67
C LEU A 28 6.32 -8.01 -11.04
N ILE A 29 5.80 -8.45 -12.19
CA ILE A 29 6.02 -9.81 -12.70
C ILE A 29 7.51 -10.06 -12.92
N ALA A 30 8.23 -9.12 -13.54
CA ALA A 30 9.67 -9.22 -13.78
C ALA A 30 10.46 -9.27 -12.46
N ALA A 31 10.13 -8.41 -11.48
CA ALA A 31 10.75 -8.39 -10.16
C ALA A 31 10.51 -9.68 -9.38
N ALA A 32 9.29 -10.20 -9.39
CA ALA A 32 8.94 -11.47 -8.77
C ALA A 32 9.71 -12.65 -9.41
N GLY A 33 9.78 -12.68 -10.74
CA GLY A 33 10.57 -13.68 -11.47
C GLY A 33 12.06 -13.62 -11.12
N LEU A 34 12.62 -12.40 -11.02
CA LEU A 34 14.01 -12.19 -10.64
C LEU A 34 14.26 -12.64 -9.18
N ALA A 35 13.37 -12.30 -8.25
CA ALA A 35 13.48 -12.74 -6.86
C ALA A 35 13.46 -14.27 -6.74
N ILE A 36 12.53 -14.93 -7.45
CA ILE A 36 12.46 -16.39 -7.50
C ILE A 36 13.76 -17.00 -8.05
N LEU A 37 14.31 -16.42 -9.11
CA LEU A 37 15.59 -16.85 -9.67
C LEU A 37 16.73 -16.67 -8.66
N CYS A 38 16.82 -15.52 -7.99
CA CYS A 38 17.84 -15.26 -6.98
C CYS A 38 17.79 -16.27 -5.84
N VAL A 39 16.59 -16.57 -5.33
CA VAL A 39 16.42 -17.50 -4.18
C VAL A 39 16.78 -18.95 -4.57
N ASN A 40 16.50 -19.36 -5.80
CA ASN A 40 16.67 -20.75 -6.25
C ASN A 40 18.00 -21.01 -7.00
N THR A 41 18.91 -20.04 -7.04
CA THR A 41 20.22 -20.15 -7.69
C THR A 41 21.36 -19.94 -6.68
N PRO A 42 22.63 -20.09 -7.05
CA PRO A 42 23.79 -19.78 -6.20
C PRO A 42 23.79 -18.32 -5.70
N LEU A 43 22.98 -17.41 -6.28
CA LEU A 43 22.81 -16.05 -5.83
C LEU A 43 22.03 -15.93 -4.51
N SER A 44 21.45 -17.02 -4.01
CA SER A 44 20.66 -17.03 -2.76
C SER A 44 21.45 -16.54 -1.54
N SER A 45 22.75 -16.79 -1.49
CA SER A 45 23.63 -16.31 -0.43
C SER A 45 23.78 -14.78 -0.45
N VAL A 46 23.97 -14.20 -1.64
CA VAL A 46 24.07 -12.74 -1.83
C VAL A 46 22.73 -12.07 -1.54
N TYR A 47 21.63 -12.66 -2.00
CA TYR A 47 20.28 -12.18 -1.75
C TYR A 47 19.96 -12.14 -0.25
N LYS A 48 20.24 -13.22 0.48
CA LYS A 48 20.07 -13.27 1.94
C LYS A 48 20.98 -12.27 2.65
N LEU A 49 22.26 -12.17 2.27
CA LEU A 49 23.18 -11.20 2.84
C LEU A 49 22.64 -9.77 2.71
N LEU A 50 22.09 -9.43 1.55
CA LEU A 50 21.48 -8.11 1.32
C LEU A 50 20.29 -7.87 2.25
N LEU A 51 19.36 -8.82 2.33
CA LEU A 51 18.15 -8.70 3.14
C LEU A 51 18.43 -8.66 4.65
N ASP A 52 19.44 -9.42 5.10
CA ASP A 52 19.83 -9.51 6.50
C ASP A 52 20.82 -8.38 6.91
N THR A 53 21.22 -7.52 5.98
CA THR A 53 22.12 -6.38 6.27
C THR A 53 21.53 -5.54 7.39
N PRO A 54 22.22 -5.39 8.54
CA PRO A 54 21.72 -4.59 9.65
C PRO A 54 21.78 -3.11 9.28
N VAL A 55 20.64 -2.43 9.40
CA VAL A 55 20.51 -0.99 9.21
C VAL A 55 20.09 -0.36 10.53
N GLU A 56 20.93 0.54 11.02
CA GLU A 56 20.71 1.21 12.31
C GLU A 56 20.50 2.71 12.10
N PHE A 57 19.44 3.21 12.72
CA PHE A 57 19.19 4.64 12.83
C PHE A 57 19.14 5.01 14.30
N ARG A 58 20.10 5.87 14.72
CA ARG A 58 20.23 6.29 16.13
C ARG A 58 20.29 7.80 16.24
N VAL A 59 19.35 8.36 17.02
CA VAL A 59 19.33 9.78 17.37
C VAL A 59 19.11 9.90 18.87
N GLY A 60 20.15 10.24 19.61
CA GLY A 60 20.11 10.31 21.08
C GLY A 60 19.70 8.97 21.70
N GLY A 61 18.58 8.97 22.42
CA GLY A 61 18.01 7.76 23.03
C GLY A 61 17.08 6.94 22.11
N LEU A 62 16.78 7.44 20.91
CA LEU A 62 15.99 6.72 19.92
C LEU A 62 16.93 5.86 19.07
N GLU A 63 16.77 4.55 19.18
CA GLU A 63 17.50 3.57 18.38
C GLU A 63 16.51 2.65 17.65
N ILE A 64 16.69 2.52 16.34
CA ILE A 64 15.95 1.59 15.49
C ILE A 64 17.00 0.78 14.74
N ALA A 65 17.26 -0.43 15.21
CA ALA A 65 18.19 -1.38 14.61
C ALA A 65 17.39 -2.56 14.07
N LYS A 66 17.35 -2.73 12.76
CA LYS A 66 16.61 -3.81 12.08
C LYS A 66 17.32 -4.24 10.81
N PRO A 67 17.15 -5.49 10.36
CA PRO A 67 17.57 -5.91 9.02
C PRO A 67 16.93 -5.06 7.93
N LEU A 68 17.62 -4.89 6.80
CA LEU A 68 17.13 -4.12 5.65
C LEU A 68 15.74 -4.58 5.19
N LEU A 69 15.50 -5.90 5.20
CA LEU A 69 14.19 -6.49 4.89
C LEU A 69 13.06 -5.85 5.71
N LEU A 70 13.27 -5.68 7.03
CA LEU A 70 12.24 -5.09 7.90
C LEU A 70 12.08 -3.58 7.69
N TRP A 71 13.14 -2.87 7.31
CA TRP A 71 13.03 -1.46 6.90
C TRP A 71 12.18 -1.29 5.64
N ILE A 72 12.38 -2.18 4.66
CA ILE A 72 11.58 -2.23 3.43
C ILE A 72 10.12 -2.53 3.77
N ASN A 73 9.88 -3.61 4.51
CA ASN A 73 8.51 -4.01 4.86
C ASN A 73 7.78 -2.96 5.69
N ASP A 74 8.42 -2.39 6.72
CA ASP A 74 7.76 -1.40 7.58
C ASP A 74 7.66 -0.01 6.91
N GLY A 75 8.68 0.38 6.14
CA GLY A 75 8.78 1.71 5.53
C GLY A 75 8.05 1.81 4.19
N LEU A 76 8.41 0.97 3.21
CA LEU A 76 7.77 1.03 1.88
C LEU A 76 6.31 0.61 1.95
N MET A 77 5.97 -0.38 2.78
CA MET A 77 4.57 -0.76 3.00
C MET A 77 3.77 0.35 3.67
N ALA A 78 4.37 1.17 4.55
CA ALA A 78 3.67 2.33 5.10
C ALA A 78 3.34 3.38 4.02
N VAL A 79 4.24 3.59 3.05
CA VAL A 79 3.98 4.47 1.89
C VAL A 79 2.89 3.88 1.00
N PHE A 80 2.94 2.58 0.75
CA PHE A 80 1.91 1.86 -0.01
C PHE A 80 0.54 1.99 0.67
N PHE A 81 0.45 1.72 1.98
CA PHE A 81 -0.79 1.88 2.73
C PHE A 81 -1.26 3.33 2.86
N TYR A 82 -0.34 4.29 2.75
CA TYR A 82 -0.71 5.70 2.64
C TYR A 82 -1.42 5.96 1.31
N LEU A 83 -0.88 5.47 0.20
CA LEU A 83 -1.52 5.56 -1.12
C LEU A 83 -2.90 4.90 -1.13
N ILE A 84 -2.99 3.64 -0.66
CA ILE A 84 -4.27 2.93 -0.54
C ILE A 84 -5.26 3.68 0.36
N GLY A 85 -4.79 4.27 1.46
CA GLY A 85 -5.64 5.07 2.34
C GLY A 85 -6.19 6.33 1.69
N LEU A 86 -5.42 7.00 0.80
CA LEU A 86 -5.88 8.14 0.00
C LEU A 86 -6.94 7.68 -1.02
N GLU A 87 -6.66 6.62 -1.75
CA GLU A 87 -7.57 6.02 -2.73
C GLU A 87 -8.87 5.57 -2.06
N LEU A 88 -8.78 4.84 -0.95
CA LEU A 88 -9.93 4.43 -0.14
C LEU A 88 -10.78 5.61 0.29
N LYS A 89 -10.15 6.67 0.80
CA LYS A 89 -10.87 7.87 1.23
C LYS A 89 -11.60 8.53 0.06
N ARG A 90 -10.99 8.62 -1.11
CA ARG A 90 -11.60 9.17 -2.31
C ARG A 90 -12.79 8.31 -2.74
N GLU A 91 -12.61 7.01 -2.84
CA GLU A 91 -13.67 6.08 -3.28
C GLU A 91 -14.87 6.07 -2.32
N LEU A 92 -14.65 6.13 -1.01
CA LEU A 92 -15.72 6.17 -0.01
C LEU A 92 -16.52 7.46 -0.02
N LEU A 93 -15.91 8.60 -0.35
CA LEU A 93 -16.54 9.90 -0.23
C LEU A 93 -17.02 10.48 -1.57
N GLU A 94 -16.34 10.18 -2.67
CA GLU A 94 -16.60 10.75 -3.99
C GLU A 94 -16.64 9.72 -5.13
N GLY A 95 -16.23 8.46 -4.88
CA GLY A 95 -16.12 7.41 -5.89
C GLY A 95 -17.26 6.40 -5.90
N GLU A 96 -17.02 5.25 -6.51
CA GLU A 96 -17.98 4.16 -6.70
C GLU A 96 -18.47 3.55 -5.37
N LEU A 97 -17.64 3.56 -4.33
CA LEU A 97 -17.98 3.07 -2.99
C LEU A 97 -18.82 4.06 -2.17
N SER A 98 -19.13 5.25 -2.71
CA SER A 98 -20.03 6.21 -2.06
C SER A 98 -21.50 5.74 -2.11
N ASP A 99 -21.88 4.90 -3.10
CA ASP A 99 -23.21 4.29 -3.19
C ASP A 99 -23.21 2.89 -2.55
N PRO A 100 -23.97 2.67 -1.47
CA PRO A 100 -24.08 1.36 -0.83
C PRO A 100 -24.49 0.22 -1.76
N ALA A 101 -25.24 0.51 -2.83
CA ALA A 101 -25.64 -0.51 -3.80
C ALA A 101 -24.43 -1.12 -4.55
N ASN A 102 -23.41 -0.32 -4.79
CA ASN A 102 -22.20 -0.74 -5.49
C ASN A 102 -21.22 -1.52 -4.58
N ILE A 103 -21.38 -1.42 -3.25
CA ILE A 103 -20.50 -2.08 -2.27
C ILE A 103 -20.88 -3.55 -2.07
N ILE A 104 -22.16 -3.92 -2.21
CA ILE A 104 -22.66 -5.23 -1.79
C ILE A 104 -21.94 -6.37 -2.54
N LEU A 105 -21.88 -6.32 -3.85
CA LEU A 105 -21.29 -7.41 -4.64
C LEU A 105 -19.78 -7.53 -4.47
N PRO A 106 -18.97 -6.45 -4.58
CA PRO A 106 -17.54 -6.53 -4.28
C PRO A 106 -17.27 -6.88 -2.82
N GLY A 107 -18.09 -6.39 -1.87
CA GLY A 107 -17.94 -6.68 -0.45
C GLY A 107 -18.14 -8.16 -0.11
N VAL A 108 -19.17 -8.78 -0.63
CA VAL A 108 -19.38 -10.25 -0.46
C VAL A 108 -18.23 -11.03 -1.13
N GLY A 109 -17.79 -10.57 -2.31
CA GLY A 109 -16.63 -11.15 -3.00
C GLY A 109 -15.35 -11.07 -2.18
N ALA A 110 -15.03 -9.90 -1.59
CA ALA A 110 -13.85 -9.69 -0.76
C ALA A 110 -13.90 -10.54 0.52
N ILE A 111 -15.03 -10.54 1.23
CA ILE A 111 -15.21 -11.39 2.42
C ILE A 111 -15.00 -12.86 2.08
N GLY A 112 -15.60 -13.35 0.99
CA GLY A 112 -15.41 -14.73 0.54
C GLY A 112 -13.97 -15.02 0.13
N GLY A 113 -13.34 -14.08 -0.60
CA GLY A 113 -11.96 -14.17 -1.07
C GLY A 113 -10.94 -14.19 0.08
N MET A 114 -11.21 -13.53 1.20
CA MET A 114 -10.37 -13.57 2.40
C MET A 114 -10.63 -14.80 3.26
N LEU A 115 -11.92 -15.08 3.57
CA LEU A 115 -12.28 -16.15 4.51
C LEU A 115 -11.99 -17.54 3.96
N VAL A 116 -12.34 -17.82 2.71
CA VAL A 116 -12.24 -19.20 2.15
C VAL A 116 -10.77 -19.66 2.07
N PRO A 117 -9.84 -18.91 1.47
CA PRO A 117 -8.43 -19.31 1.45
C PRO A 117 -7.81 -19.36 2.85
N GLY A 118 -8.17 -18.39 3.73
CA GLY A 118 -7.71 -18.39 5.11
C GLY A 118 -8.15 -19.62 5.90
N LEU A 119 -9.41 -20.04 5.77
CA LEU A 119 -9.93 -21.26 6.39
C LEU A 119 -9.29 -22.55 5.84
N ILE A 120 -9.08 -22.60 4.51
CA ILE A 120 -8.38 -23.71 3.87
C ILE A 120 -6.96 -23.80 4.41
N TYR A 121 -6.23 -22.67 4.46
CA TYR A 121 -4.87 -22.63 5.00
C TYR A 121 -4.84 -23.08 6.47
N ALA A 122 -5.74 -22.55 7.28
CA ALA A 122 -5.85 -22.91 8.69
C ALA A 122 -6.12 -24.42 8.89
N TYR A 123 -7.03 -24.99 8.09
CA TYR A 123 -7.37 -26.41 8.16
C TYR A 123 -6.16 -27.32 7.92
N PHE A 124 -5.31 -26.99 6.92
CA PHE A 124 -4.12 -27.79 6.61
C PHE A 124 -2.97 -27.59 7.62
N ASN A 125 -2.98 -26.48 8.37
CA ASN A 125 -1.90 -26.12 9.30
C ASN A 125 -2.33 -26.14 10.78
N LEU A 126 -3.46 -26.76 11.12
CA LEU A 126 -4.00 -26.83 12.50
C LEU A 126 -3.03 -27.42 13.53
N GLN A 127 -2.10 -28.28 13.08
CA GLN A 127 -1.17 -28.98 13.96
C GLN A 127 0.21 -28.31 14.05
N ASP A 128 0.42 -27.20 13.36
CA ASP A 128 1.68 -26.46 13.35
C ASP A 128 1.47 -25.05 13.93
N ASP A 129 1.93 -24.85 15.17
CA ASP A 129 1.79 -23.57 15.92
C ASP A 129 2.49 -22.37 15.23
N VAL A 130 3.43 -22.62 14.34
CA VAL A 130 4.13 -21.58 13.59
C VAL A 130 3.39 -21.30 12.28
N ALA A 131 3.10 -22.36 11.50
CA ALA A 131 2.44 -22.22 10.21
C ALA A 131 1.03 -21.65 10.36
N ILE A 132 0.26 -22.03 11.39
CA ILE A 132 -1.10 -21.53 11.60
C ILE A 132 -1.18 -20.01 11.69
N LYS A 133 -0.13 -19.34 12.17
CA LYS A 133 -0.07 -17.87 12.24
C LYS A 133 -0.07 -17.20 10.87
N GLY A 134 0.25 -17.94 9.81
CA GLY A 134 0.24 -17.45 8.41
C GLY A 134 -1.12 -17.54 7.73
N TRP A 135 -2.22 -17.82 8.45
CA TRP A 135 -3.56 -18.04 7.87
C TRP A 135 -4.06 -16.89 6.99
N ALA A 136 -3.62 -15.67 7.25
CA ALA A 136 -4.03 -14.49 6.48
C ALA A 136 -3.17 -14.27 5.21
N ILE A 137 -2.03 -14.95 5.04
CA ILE A 137 -1.16 -14.78 3.87
C ILE A 137 -1.91 -15.04 2.56
N PRO A 138 -2.66 -16.15 2.39
CA PRO A 138 -3.38 -16.40 1.14
C PRO A 138 -4.65 -15.55 0.98
N ALA A 139 -5.00 -14.73 1.97
CA ALA A 139 -6.14 -13.83 1.91
C ALA A 139 -5.77 -12.43 1.34
N ALA A 140 -4.49 -12.10 1.24
CA ALA A 140 -4.05 -10.81 0.70
C ALA A 140 -4.08 -10.83 -0.83
N THR A 141 -4.66 -9.76 -1.42
CA THR A 141 -4.76 -9.57 -2.87
C THR A 141 -3.74 -8.54 -3.34
N ASP A 142 -2.99 -8.84 -4.39
CA ASP A 142 -2.15 -7.85 -5.08
C ASP A 142 -2.94 -7.19 -6.21
N ILE A 143 -3.49 -6.00 -5.95
CA ILE A 143 -4.25 -5.20 -6.91
C ILE A 143 -3.41 -4.87 -8.13
N ALA A 144 -2.16 -4.41 -7.94
CA ALA A 144 -1.31 -3.95 -9.02
C ALA A 144 -0.99 -5.10 -9.99
N PHE A 145 -0.77 -6.30 -9.45
CA PHE A 145 -0.60 -7.50 -10.27
C PHE A 145 -1.89 -7.87 -11.02
N ALA A 146 -3.02 -7.90 -10.33
CA ALA A 146 -4.31 -8.27 -10.92
C ALA A 146 -4.72 -7.29 -12.03
N LEU A 147 -4.63 -5.97 -11.78
CA LEU A 147 -4.90 -4.94 -12.79
C LEU A 147 -3.87 -4.97 -13.93
N GLY A 148 -2.60 -5.27 -13.64
CA GLY A 148 -1.56 -5.46 -14.65
C GLY A 148 -1.89 -6.58 -15.62
N VAL A 149 -2.31 -7.75 -15.11
CA VAL A 149 -2.77 -8.87 -15.94
C VAL A 149 -4.01 -8.48 -16.74
N LEU A 150 -4.96 -7.77 -16.11
CA LEU A 150 -6.17 -7.31 -16.78
C LEU A 150 -5.86 -6.29 -17.89
N ALA A 151 -4.89 -5.40 -17.67
CA ALA A 151 -4.43 -4.43 -18.67
C ALA A 151 -3.79 -5.10 -19.89
N LEU A 152 -3.10 -6.25 -19.72
CA LEU A 152 -2.55 -7.02 -20.84
C LEU A 152 -3.63 -7.58 -21.78
N LEU A 153 -4.84 -7.82 -21.26
CA LEU A 153 -5.99 -8.25 -22.06
C LEU A 153 -6.62 -7.09 -22.86
N GLY A 154 -6.31 -5.85 -22.48
CA GLY A 154 -6.67 -4.62 -23.19
C GLY A 154 -8.17 -4.43 -23.36
N SER A 155 -8.59 -4.10 -24.59
CA SER A 155 -10.00 -3.82 -24.95
C SER A 155 -10.92 -5.03 -24.90
N ARG A 156 -10.40 -6.24 -24.68
CA ARG A 156 -11.22 -7.46 -24.56
C ARG A 156 -11.97 -7.52 -23.23
N VAL A 157 -11.54 -6.75 -22.24
CA VAL A 157 -12.16 -6.71 -20.92
C VAL A 157 -13.19 -5.58 -20.86
N PRO A 158 -14.45 -5.88 -20.53
CA PRO A 158 -15.46 -4.85 -20.30
C PRO A 158 -15.07 -3.92 -19.16
N PRO A 159 -15.33 -2.60 -19.25
CA PRO A 159 -15.02 -1.64 -18.19
C PRO A 159 -15.63 -2.01 -16.82
N SER A 160 -16.82 -2.60 -16.82
CA SER A 160 -17.50 -3.05 -15.60
C SER A 160 -16.72 -4.10 -14.81
N ILE A 161 -15.94 -4.95 -15.48
CA ILE A 161 -15.08 -5.93 -14.79
C ILE A 161 -13.88 -5.23 -14.15
N LYS A 162 -13.32 -4.21 -14.79
CA LYS A 162 -12.23 -3.40 -14.20
C LYS A 162 -12.73 -2.70 -12.93
N ILE A 163 -13.88 -2.01 -13.01
CA ILE A 163 -14.50 -1.32 -11.87
C ILE A 163 -14.78 -2.32 -10.73
N PHE A 164 -15.40 -3.44 -11.04
CA PHE A 164 -15.67 -4.48 -10.05
C PHE A 164 -14.40 -4.97 -9.36
N LEU A 165 -13.35 -5.27 -10.12
CA LEU A 165 -12.07 -5.74 -9.58
C LEU A 165 -11.40 -4.68 -8.70
N THR A 166 -11.40 -3.42 -9.13
CA THR A 166 -10.86 -2.30 -8.33
C THR A 166 -11.65 -2.14 -7.04
N SER A 167 -12.98 -2.12 -7.08
CA SER A 167 -13.82 -2.01 -5.88
C SER A 167 -13.63 -3.18 -4.93
N LEU A 168 -13.54 -4.42 -5.47
CA LEU A 168 -13.28 -5.62 -4.68
C LEU A 168 -11.94 -5.52 -3.97
N ALA A 169 -10.91 -5.11 -4.69
CA ALA A 169 -9.55 -5.01 -4.17
C ALA A 169 -9.41 -3.92 -3.09
N ILE A 170 -10.08 -2.77 -3.25
CA ILE A 170 -10.10 -1.72 -2.21
C ILE A 170 -10.77 -2.24 -0.92
N ILE A 171 -11.87 -3.00 -1.03
CA ILE A 171 -12.55 -3.60 0.13
C ILE A 171 -11.67 -4.68 0.76
N ASP A 172 -10.97 -5.46 -0.03
CA ASP A 172 -10.02 -6.48 0.42
C ASP A 172 -8.86 -5.86 1.20
N ASP A 173 -8.32 -4.73 0.73
CA ASP A 173 -7.30 -3.97 1.45
C ASP A 173 -7.80 -3.45 2.81
N ILE A 174 -9.05 -2.99 2.90
CA ILE A 174 -9.66 -2.65 4.20
C ILE A 174 -9.66 -3.89 5.11
N GLY A 175 -10.06 -5.03 4.58
CA GLY A 175 -10.05 -6.29 5.31
C GLY A 175 -8.65 -6.67 5.79
N ALA A 176 -7.65 -6.55 4.93
CA ALA A 176 -6.25 -6.80 5.28
C ALA A 176 -5.76 -5.84 6.38
N ILE A 177 -6.09 -4.54 6.31
CA ILE A 177 -5.78 -3.55 7.34
C ILE A 177 -6.38 -3.97 8.69
N VAL A 178 -7.65 -4.38 8.72
CA VAL A 178 -8.34 -4.83 9.93
C VAL A 178 -7.69 -6.12 10.47
N ILE A 179 -7.39 -7.08 9.62
CA ILE A 179 -6.73 -8.34 10.01
C ILE A 179 -5.36 -8.04 10.62
N ILE A 180 -4.55 -7.19 9.99
CA ILE A 180 -3.24 -6.80 10.50
C ILE A 180 -3.37 -6.12 11.86
N ALA A 181 -4.31 -5.20 12.00
CA ALA A 181 -4.51 -4.46 13.25
C ALA A 181 -4.94 -5.36 14.41
N VAL A 182 -5.79 -6.36 14.15
CA VAL A 182 -6.37 -7.21 15.21
C VAL A 182 -5.50 -8.43 15.54
N PHE A 183 -4.95 -9.10 14.52
CA PHE A 183 -4.30 -10.40 14.70
C PHE A 183 -2.77 -10.34 14.74
N TYR A 184 -2.16 -9.29 14.14
CA TYR A 184 -0.70 -9.16 14.03
C TYR A 184 -0.11 -8.06 14.90
N THR A 185 -0.91 -7.50 15.81
CA THR A 185 -0.42 -6.57 16.83
C THR A 185 0.27 -7.37 17.94
N ALA A 186 1.53 -7.02 18.22
CA ALA A 186 2.36 -7.61 19.26
C ALA A 186 2.08 -6.99 20.64
N GLN A 187 3.03 -7.09 21.58
CA GLN A 187 2.90 -6.46 22.89
C GLN A 187 2.79 -4.94 22.77
N ILE A 188 1.69 -4.37 23.25
CA ILE A 188 1.40 -2.94 23.11
C ILE A 188 2.19 -2.13 24.14
N SER A 189 3.00 -1.18 23.65
CA SER A 189 3.60 -0.12 24.45
C SER A 189 2.69 1.10 24.50
N PHE A 190 2.03 1.30 25.62
CA PHE A 190 1.10 2.42 25.81
C PHE A 190 1.79 3.78 25.67
N SER A 191 3.05 3.91 26.12
CA SER A 191 3.80 5.17 26.02
C SER A 191 3.98 5.62 24.57
N ALA A 192 4.34 4.71 23.67
CA ALA A 192 4.45 5.00 22.25
C ALA A 192 3.08 5.29 21.60
N LEU A 193 2.06 4.57 22.01
CA LEU A 193 0.69 4.79 21.53
C LEU A 193 0.14 6.15 21.97
N PHE A 194 0.49 6.66 23.16
CA PHE A 194 0.13 8.00 23.61
C PHE A 194 0.70 9.09 22.70
N VAL A 195 1.90 8.88 22.13
CA VAL A 195 2.48 9.84 21.15
C VAL A 195 1.60 9.87 19.90
N VAL A 196 1.18 8.70 19.40
CA VAL A 196 0.28 8.62 18.23
C VAL A 196 -1.02 9.38 18.52
N VAL A 197 -1.70 9.03 19.64
CA VAL A 197 -2.98 9.64 20.03
C VAL A 197 -2.82 11.17 20.22
N GLY A 198 -1.70 11.63 20.79
CA GLY A 198 -1.41 13.05 20.96
C GLY A 198 -1.21 13.82 19.65
N LEU A 199 -0.79 13.13 18.56
CA LEU A 199 -0.60 13.73 17.25
C LEU A 199 -1.90 13.77 16.41
N LEU A 200 -2.91 12.93 16.72
CA LEU A 200 -4.19 12.95 16.01
C LEU A 200 -4.89 14.30 16.04
N PRO A 201 -4.99 15.03 17.19
CA PRO A 201 -5.56 16.37 17.21
C PRO A 201 -4.80 17.35 16.30
N VAL A 202 -3.47 17.22 16.19
CA VAL A 202 -2.67 18.09 15.32
C VAL A 202 -3.03 17.83 13.85
N LEU A 203 -3.09 16.57 13.44
CA LEU A 203 -3.54 16.18 12.09
C LEU A 203 -4.97 16.65 11.82
N TYR A 204 -5.86 16.51 12.79
CA TYR A 204 -7.23 17.00 12.70
C TYR A 204 -7.29 18.52 12.51
N ILE A 205 -6.48 19.29 13.26
CA ILE A 205 -6.40 20.75 13.13
C ILE A 205 -5.87 21.14 11.76
N LEU A 206 -4.83 20.46 11.24
CA LEU A 206 -4.31 20.70 9.89
C LEU A 206 -5.40 20.49 8.83
N ASN A 207 -6.14 19.39 8.92
CA ASN A 207 -7.26 19.11 8.04
C ASN A 207 -8.36 20.19 8.16
N ARG A 208 -8.77 20.55 9.38
CA ARG A 208 -9.81 21.57 9.63
C ARG A 208 -9.39 22.96 9.14
N ARG A 209 -8.11 23.28 9.20
CA ARG A 209 -7.53 24.53 8.64
C ARG A 209 -7.33 24.46 7.13
N ASN A 210 -7.67 23.34 6.50
CA ASN A 210 -7.50 23.11 5.07
C ASN A 210 -6.07 23.35 4.59
N VAL A 211 -5.10 22.82 5.34
CA VAL A 211 -3.70 22.84 4.92
C VAL A 211 -3.55 21.82 3.79
N THR A 212 -3.36 22.29 2.56
CA THR A 212 -3.26 21.46 1.36
C THR A 212 -1.82 21.02 1.05
N SER A 213 -0.83 21.62 1.72
CA SER A 213 0.57 21.21 1.60
C SER A 213 0.80 19.85 2.26
N TYR A 214 1.46 18.93 1.53
CA TYR A 214 1.77 17.59 2.03
C TYR A 214 2.90 17.56 3.08
N SER A 215 3.82 18.55 3.07
CA SER A 215 5.01 18.53 3.94
C SER A 215 4.70 18.42 5.45
N PRO A 216 3.74 19.17 6.05
CA PRO A 216 3.41 19.02 7.45
C PRO A 216 2.87 17.62 7.80
N TYR A 217 2.06 17.05 6.90
CA TYR A 217 1.51 15.71 7.08
C TYR A 217 2.62 14.65 7.02
N MET A 218 3.59 14.78 6.09
CA MET A 218 4.72 13.87 5.99
C MET A 218 5.59 13.89 7.24
N ILE A 219 5.90 15.08 7.76
CA ILE A 219 6.69 15.21 8.99
C ILE A 219 6.00 14.52 10.17
N ILE A 220 4.71 14.80 10.37
CA ILE A 220 3.92 14.16 11.43
C ILE A 220 3.79 12.66 11.15
N GLY A 221 3.58 12.27 9.89
CA GLY A 221 3.47 10.88 9.46
C GLY A 221 4.71 10.06 9.82
N VAL A 222 5.90 10.59 9.61
CA VAL A 222 7.15 9.93 10.02
C VAL A 222 7.22 9.76 11.54
N ILE A 223 6.81 10.77 12.32
CA ILE A 223 6.80 10.67 13.79
C ILE A 223 5.77 9.60 14.24
N VAL A 224 4.57 9.60 13.65
CA VAL A 224 3.53 8.58 13.91
C VAL A 224 4.04 7.19 13.53
N TRP A 225 4.69 7.03 12.39
CA TRP A 225 5.26 5.78 11.94
C TRP A 225 6.33 5.24 12.90
N ILE A 226 7.27 6.10 13.35
CA ILE A 226 8.28 5.74 14.36
C ILE A 226 7.61 5.35 15.68
N ALA A 227 6.59 6.09 16.12
CA ALA A 227 5.87 5.78 17.35
C ALA A 227 5.15 4.43 17.21
N MET A 228 4.52 4.14 16.08
CA MET A 228 3.89 2.84 15.82
C MET A 228 4.91 1.69 15.80
N LEU A 229 6.10 1.88 15.18
CA LEU A 229 7.19 0.90 15.24
C LEU A 229 7.59 0.51 16.67
N LYS A 230 7.51 1.46 17.61
CA LYS A 230 7.85 1.25 19.02
C LYS A 230 6.65 0.82 19.87
N SER A 231 5.43 0.92 19.35
CA SER A 231 4.20 0.62 20.10
C SER A 231 3.81 -0.86 20.06
N GLY A 232 4.38 -1.67 19.18
CA GLY A 232 3.95 -3.05 18.92
C GLY A 232 2.75 -3.16 17.97
N VAL A 233 2.14 -2.04 17.60
CA VAL A 233 1.15 -1.97 16.51
C VAL A 233 1.88 -1.97 15.18
N HIS A 234 1.27 -2.56 14.16
CA HIS A 234 1.91 -2.64 12.85
C HIS A 234 2.16 -1.25 12.26
N ALA A 235 3.42 -0.94 11.93
CA ALA A 235 3.84 0.41 11.53
C ALA A 235 3.17 0.89 10.24
N THR A 236 2.76 -0.03 9.38
CA THR A 236 2.07 0.25 8.11
C THR A 236 0.75 0.99 8.29
N LEU A 237 0.07 0.78 9.44
CA LEU A 237 -1.19 1.46 9.77
C LEU A 237 -1.02 2.98 9.91
N ALA A 238 0.21 3.47 10.16
CA ALA A 238 0.50 4.89 10.17
C ALA A 238 0.17 5.56 8.83
N GLY A 239 0.43 4.88 7.71
CA GLY A 239 0.11 5.37 6.38
C GLY A 239 -1.39 5.59 6.20
N VAL A 240 -2.19 4.56 6.49
CA VAL A 240 -3.66 4.65 6.40
C VAL A 240 -4.20 5.77 7.28
N LEU A 241 -3.75 5.81 8.53
CA LEU A 241 -4.18 6.82 9.48
C LEU A 241 -3.89 8.24 8.97
N LEU A 242 -2.69 8.48 8.44
CA LEU A 242 -2.30 9.76 7.87
C LEU A 242 -3.17 10.17 6.69
N ALA A 243 -3.50 9.23 5.79
CA ALA A 243 -4.32 9.45 4.62
C ALA A 243 -5.73 9.98 4.97
N PHE A 244 -6.33 9.44 6.03
CA PHE A 244 -7.64 9.88 6.47
C PHE A 244 -7.69 11.33 6.95
N PHE A 245 -6.56 11.90 7.37
CA PHE A 245 -6.49 13.32 7.77
C PHE A 245 -6.13 14.27 6.63
N PHE A 246 -5.65 13.78 5.48
CA PHE A 246 -5.32 14.65 4.36
C PHE A 246 -6.58 15.20 3.69
N PRO A 247 -6.66 16.52 3.32
CA PRO A 247 -7.87 17.11 2.75
C PRO A 247 -8.16 16.61 1.33
N ILE A 248 -9.43 16.26 1.04
CA ILE A 248 -9.84 15.84 -0.30
C ILE A 248 -9.85 17.02 -1.24
N ARG A 249 -10.52 18.11 -0.85
CA ARG A 249 -10.68 19.30 -1.69
C ARG A 249 -10.12 20.55 -1.02
N ASP A 250 -9.61 21.46 -1.82
CA ASP A 250 -9.24 22.79 -1.36
C ASP A 250 -10.51 23.63 -1.22
N ARG A 251 -10.75 24.17 0.00
CA ARG A 251 -11.90 25.05 0.25
C ARG A 251 -11.82 26.37 -0.52
N LYS A 252 -10.62 26.80 -0.92
CA LYS A 252 -10.42 28.03 -1.71
C LYS A 252 -10.65 27.78 -3.20
N ASN A 253 -10.40 26.55 -3.66
CA ASN A 253 -10.60 26.13 -5.04
C ASN A 253 -11.24 24.72 -5.06
N PRO A 254 -12.59 24.62 -5.02
CA PRO A 254 -13.29 23.35 -4.93
C PRO A 254 -13.03 22.41 -6.12
N ASP A 255 -12.62 22.93 -7.28
CA ASP A 255 -12.28 22.16 -8.47
C ASP A 255 -10.89 21.51 -8.37
N HIS A 256 -10.09 21.92 -7.38
CA HIS A 256 -8.77 21.36 -7.13
C HIS A 256 -8.83 20.35 -5.99
N SER A 257 -8.45 19.10 -6.29
CA SER A 257 -8.32 18.02 -5.31
C SER A 257 -6.84 17.79 -4.96
N PRO A 258 -6.36 18.29 -3.81
CA PRO A 258 -5.00 18.01 -3.35
C PRO A 258 -4.74 16.52 -3.16
N LEU A 259 -5.79 15.77 -2.77
CA LEU A 259 -5.71 14.34 -2.57
C LEU A 259 -5.43 13.60 -3.89
N GLU A 260 -6.18 13.90 -4.97
CA GLU A 260 -5.97 13.25 -6.27
C GLU A 260 -4.58 13.58 -6.85
N HIS A 261 -4.10 14.81 -6.68
CA HIS A 261 -2.74 15.19 -7.08
C HIS A 261 -1.69 14.36 -6.32
N LEU A 262 -1.84 14.23 -5.02
CA LEU A 262 -0.91 13.47 -4.20
C LEU A 262 -0.96 11.97 -4.50
N GLU A 263 -2.16 11.40 -4.72
CA GLU A 263 -2.38 10.03 -5.15
C GLU A 263 -1.64 9.76 -6.48
N HIS A 264 -1.82 10.63 -7.47
CA HIS A 264 -1.17 10.52 -8.77
C HIS A 264 0.37 10.60 -8.66
N ASP A 265 0.89 11.55 -7.88
CA ASP A 265 2.33 11.73 -7.68
C ASP A 265 2.95 10.53 -6.95
N LEU A 266 2.26 10.01 -5.92
CA LEU A 266 2.69 8.83 -5.18
C LEU A 266 2.62 7.57 -6.03
N HIS A 267 1.59 7.41 -6.85
CA HIS A 267 1.48 6.26 -7.74
C HIS A 267 2.68 6.18 -8.69
N GLY A 268 3.08 7.31 -9.29
CA GLY A 268 4.31 7.42 -10.09
C GLY A 268 5.58 7.14 -9.29
N ALA A 269 5.69 7.66 -8.06
CA ALA A 269 6.83 7.46 -7.19
C ALA A 269 6.95 6.00 -6.70
N VAL A 270 5.85 5.38 -6.34
CA VAL A 270 5.78 3.97 -5.92
C VAL A 270 6.22 3.08 -7.08
N LEU A 271 5.73 3.31 -8.30
CA LEU A 271 6.18 2.59 -9.51
C LEU A 271 7.69 2.71 -9.71
N ILE A 272 8.26 3.92 -9.58
CA ILE A 272 9.70 4.16 -9.75
C ILE A 272 10.51 3.47 -8.63
N LEU A 273 10.05 3.52 -7.38
CA LEU A 273 10.70 2.86 -6.24
C LEU A 273 10.73 1.34 -6.41
N PHE A 274 9.63 0.73 -6.86
CA PHE A 274 9.60 -0.68 -7.20
C PHE A 274 10.53 -1.01 -8.37
N CYS A 275 10.65 -0.12 -9.38
CA CYS A 275 11.61 -0.27 -10.47
C CYS A 275 13.08 -0.17 -10.02
N GLN A 276 13.40 0.76 -9.11
CA GLN A 276 14.78 0.89 -8.59
C GLN A 276 15.17 -0.29 -7.70
N TYR A 277 14.21 -0.82 -6.94
CA TYR A 277 14.44 -2.01 -6.10
C TYR A 277 14.71 -3.27 -6.93
N SER A 278 14.16 -3.38 -8.12
CA SER A 278 14.45 -4.48 -9.05
C SER A 278 15.84 -4.40 -9.69
N ARG A 279 16.59 -3.31 -9.50
CA ARG A 279 17.98 -3.13 -9.99
C ARG A 279 19.05 -3.44 -8.94
N LEU A 280 18.68 -3.66 -7.67
CA LEU A 280 19.53 -4.12 -6.58
C LEU A 280 19.31 -5.60 -6.30
#